data_50bbc6866aec7d2acec74313d9eb55a9
#
_entry.id   50bbc6866aec7d2acec74313d9eb55a9
#
_cell.length_a   1.000
_cell.length_b   1.000
_cell.length_c   1.000
_cell.angle_alpha   90.00
_cell.angle_beta   90.00
_cell.angle_gamma   90.00
#
_symmetry.space_group_name_H-M   'P 1'
#
loop_
_entity.id
_entity.type
_entity.pdbx_description
1 polymer ?
#
loop_
_entity_poly.entity_id
_entity_poly.type
_entity_poly.pdbx_seq_one_letter_code
_entity_poly.pdbx_strand_id
1 'polypeptide(L)'
;MSDPNGVMMQYFHRYCPEDGSLWNQVAEKASDLAKAGITSLWLPPAYKGTGGGMDVGYGVYDLFDLGEFDQKGSVRTKYGTKDEYIRAIETAQTAGIRIYADVVFNHKLGADLEEEVEATPFSMDNRTETVGEYQKIKAWTHFTFPGRRGKYSKLEWHWWHFDAIDYNALDEGKSAVYLLKGKSFDENVDLEKGNFDYLMGCDLDMENPEVVGELNYWGEWCYDTTNVDGFRFDAVKHVSAEFFQKWIEHVRNHAQRDLFAVGEYWSYEVDALHNFIETTDGRVSLFDAPLHYNFHVASQAGDTYDLTKIFDNTLVQQQPALAVTLVENHDSQPLQSLESIVEAWFKPLAYALILLREAGYPCVFYGDYYGAHYKDNKDGNECEIWMESHQFLIDKFLDARKTFAYGEQHDYFDHPSTIGWTRLGDAEHPGGMAVVLTNGAGGNKWMNIGHPNCTYIDITQHIQESIVTNDDGWADFRCNGGSVSVWVKSVDD
;
A
#
# COMPACT_ATOMS: atom_id res chain seq x y z
N MET A 1 3.63 -4.74 21.01
CA MET A 1 3.79 -3.28 20.87
C MET A 1 4.52 -3.06 19.55
N SER A 2 3.98 -2.26 18.65
CA SER A 2 4.69 -1.84 17.43
C SER A 2 5.93 -1.06 17.86
N ASP A 3 7.05 -1.27 17.18
CA ASP A 3 8.22 -0.41 17.27
C ASP A 3 7.75 1.03 16.96
N PRO A 4 7.94 2.02 17.86
CA PRO A 4 7.43 3.38 17.65
C PRO A 4 7.98 4.02 16.36
N ASN A 5 9.14 3.56 15.88
CA ASN A 5 9.77 4.03 14.66
C ASN A 5 9.81 2.97 13.55
N GLY A 6 8.86 2.01 13.55
CA GLY A 6 8.75 1.02 12.49
C GLY A 6 8.59 1.64 11.10
N VAL A 7 9.07 0.92 10.07
CA VAL A 7 8.95 1.29 8.65
C VAL A 7 8.50 0.08 7.84
N MET A 8 7.43 0.24 7.08
CA MET A 8 7.00 -0.73 6.07
C MET A 8 7.73 -0.45 4.75
N MET A 9 7.99 -1.50 3.99
CA MET A 9 8.36 -1.37 2.58
C MET A 9 7.43 -2.21 1.73
N GLN A 10 6.80 -1.61 0.72
CA GLN A 10 6.18 -2.34 -0.38
C GLN A 10 7.30 -2.93 -1.24
N TYR A 11 7.54 -4.25 -1.13
CA TYR A 11 8.69 -4.91 -1.76
C TYR A 11 8.37 -5.43 -3.16
N PHE A 12 7.67 -4.65 -3.95
CA PHE A 12 7.39 -4.91 -5.37
C PHE A 12 6.92 -3.63 -6.08
N HIS A 13 6.97 -3.66 -7.40
CA HIS A 13 6.30 -2.71 -8.30
C HIS A 13 5.56 -3.49 -9.40
N ARG A 14 4.67 -2.84 -10.14
CA ARG A 14 3.79 -3.50 -11.13
C ARG A 14 4.55 -4.35 -12.15
N TYR A 15 5.73 -3.90 -12.56
CA TYR A 15 6.55 -4.48 -13.60
C TYR A 15 7.75 -5.30 -13.08
N CYS A 16 7.66 -5.85 -11.87
CA CYS A 16 8.65 -6.84 -11.42
C CYS A 16 8.82 -7.97 -12.44
N PRO A 17 10.04 -8.52 -12.60
CA PRO A 17 10.29 -9.62 -13.53
C PRO A 17 9.33 -10.80 -13.36
N GLU A 18 8.98 -11.44 -14.49
CA GLU A 18 8.05 -12.57 -14.53
C GLU A 18 8.79 -13.93 -14.46
N ASP A 19 9.98 -13.92 -13.88
CA ASP A 19 10.91 -15.05 -13.86
C ASP A 19 10.79 -15.93 -12.61
N GLY A 20 9.91 -15.54 -11.64
CA GLY A 20 9.73 -16.29 -10.39
C GLY A 20 10.82 -16.01 -9.34
N SER A 21 11.61 -14.95 -9.49
CA SER A 21 12.77 -14.69 -8.63
C SER A 21 12.46 -13.87 -7.37
N LEU A 22 11.29 -13.22 -7.26
CA LEU A 22 11.03 -12.23 -6.21
C LEU A 22 11.16 -12.81 -4.80
N TRP A 23 10.62 -14.01 -4.54
CA TRP A 23 10.70 -14.63 -3.22
C TRP A 23 12.15 -14.91 -2.81
N ASN A 24 12.98 -15.33 -3.76
CA ASN A 24 14.41 -15.54 -3.52
C ASN A 24 15.12 -14.20 -3.24
N GLN A 25 14.76 -13.13 -3.95
CA GLN A 25 15.30 -11.78 -3.69
C GLN A 25 14.92 -11.28 -2.29
N VAL A 26 13.67 -11.50 -1.84
CA VAL A 26 13.24 -11.18 -0.46
C VAL A 26 14.16 -11.87 0.56
N ALA A 27 14.37 -13.18 0.40
CA ALA A 27 15.23 -13.94 1.31
C ALA A 27 16.68 -13.43 1.30
N GLU A 28 17.24 -13.11 0.13
CA GLU A 28 18.60 -12.61 -0.02
C GLU A 28 18.78 -11.21 0.59
N LYS A 29 17.78 -10.34 0.46
CA LYS A 29 17.85 -8.94 0.90
C LYS A 29 17.39 -8.70 2.33
N ALA A 30 16.72 -9.65 2.97
CA ALA A 30 16.11 -9.48 4.28
C ALA A 30 17.07 -8.89 5.33
N SER A 31 18.29 -9.43 5.45
CA SER A 31 19.28 -8.93 6.42
C SER A 31 19.75 -7.50 6.14
N ASP A 32 19.88 -7.12 4.87
CA ASP A 32 20.32 -5.79 4.49
C ASP A 32 19.21 -4.76 4.71
N LEU A 33 17.96 -5.12 4.40
CA LEU A 33 16.78 -4.28 4.66
C LEU A 33 16.58 -4.06 6.16
N ALA A 34 16.73 -5.09 6.99
CA ALA A 34 16.67 -4.96 8.44
C ALA A 34 17.76 -4.02 8.98
N LYS A 35 18.99 -4.11 8.49
CA LYS A 35 20.09 -3.20 8.85
C LYS A 35 19.79 -1.77 8.44
N ALA A 36 19.22 -1.57 7.25
CA ALA A 36 18.80 -0.25 6.78
C ALA A 36 17.70 0.39 7.65
N GLY A 37 16.91 -0.40 8.37
CA GLY A 37 15.84 0.10 9.26
C GLY A 37 14.43 -0.25 8.80
N ILE A 38 14.27 -1.10 7.78
CA ILE A 38 12.98 -1.65 7.38
C ILE A 38 12.55 -2.70 8.41
N THR A 39 11.34 -2.57 8.95
CA THR A 39 10.81 -3.44 10.01
C THR A 39 9.67 -4.33 9.55
N SER A 40 9.11 -4.06 8.36
CA SER A 40 8.13 -4.94 7.74
C SER A 40 8.15 -4.83 6.22
N LEU A 41 7.74 -5.92 5.55
CA LEU A 41 7.52 -5.95 4.10
C LEU A 41 6.06 -6.23 3.80
N TRP A 42 5.47 -5.42 2.93
CA TRP A 42 4.25 -5.75 2.21
C TRP A 42 4.68 -6.46 0.92
N LEU A 43 4.33 -7.74 0.80
CA LEU A 43 4.60 -8.59 -0.35
C LEU A 43 3.37 -8.65 -1.27
N PRO A 44 3.56 -8.79 -2.60
CA PRO A 44 2.42 -8.87 -3.54
C PRO A 44 1.60 -10.13 -3.33
N PRO A 45 0.35 -10.20 -3.90
CA PRO A 45 -0.48 -11.38 -3.80
C PRO A 45 0.28 -12.65 -4.22
N ALA A 46 0.36 -13.63 -3.32
CA ALA A 46 1.17 -14.83 -3.52
C ALA A 46 0.42 -16.00 -4.18
N TYR A 47 -0.91 -15.88 -4.31
CA TYR A 47 -1.76 -16.92 -4.88
C TYR A 47 -1.87 -16.84 -6.41
N LYS A 48 -2.43 -17.89 -7.02
CA LYS A 48 -2.54 -18.04 -8.46
C LYS A 48 -3.56 -17.04 -9.03
N GLY A 49 -3.10 -16.20 -9.93
CA GLY A 49 -3.93 -15.34 -10.77
C GLY A 49 -4.30 -16.00 -12.10
N THR A 50 -5.24 -15.37 -12.83
CA THR A 50 -5.75 -15.85 -14.12
C THR A 50 -4.67 -15.92 -15.21
N GLY A 51 -3.66 -15.06 -15.16
CA GLY A 51 -2.49 -15.06 -16.06
C GLY A 51 -1.39 -16.04 -15.66
N GLY A 52 -1.61 -16.90 -14.65
CA GLY A 52 -0.64 -17.90 -14.23
C GLY A 52 0.68 -17.29 -13.76
N GLY A 53 1.80 -17.76 -14.34
CA GLY A 53 3.15 -17.31 -13.99
C GLY A 53 3.52 -15.88 -14.45
N MET A 54 2.59 -15.17 -15.09
CA MET A 54 2.76 -13.77 -15.52
C MET A 54 1.85 -12.80 -14.75
N ASP A 55 0.86 -13.33 -14.01
CA ASP A 55 -0.13 -12.51 -13.30
C ASP A 55 0.48 -11.79 -12.10
N VAL A 56 0.24 -10.50 -11.99
CA VAL A 56 0.68 -9.67 -10.86
C VAL A 56 -0.02 -10.01 -9.54
N GLY A 57 -1.03 -10.91 -9.59
CA GLY A 57 -1.75 -11.44 -8.43
C GLY A 57 -3.14 -10.83 -8.21
N TYR A 58 -3.46 -9.70 -8.84
CA TYR A 58 -4.77 -9.04 -8.68
C TYR A 58 -5.86 -9.66 -9.59
N GLY A 59 -5.50 -10.49 -10.54
CA GLY A 59 -6.44 -11.30 -11.32
C GLY A 59 -6.78 -12.62 -10.61
N VAL A 60 -7.40 -12.57 -9.44
CA VAL A 60 -7.57 -13.71 -8.51
C VAL A 60 -8.26 -14.91 -9.13
N TYR A 61 -7.54 -16.03 -9.25
CA TYR A 61 -8.12 -17.30 -9.65
C TYR A 61 -8.29 -18.26 -8.47
N ASP A 62 -7.21 -18.69 -7.82
CA ASP A 62 -7.25 -19.66 -6.74
C ASP A 62 -6.42 -19.19 -5.52
N LEU A 63 -7.10 -18.77 -4.46
CA LEU A 63 -6.49 -18.30 -3.21
C LEU A 63 -5.65 -19.40 -2.50
N PHE A 64 -5.99 -20.68 -2.70
CA PHE A 64 -5.28 -21.82 -2.08
C PHE A 64 -4.08 -22.32 -2.90
N ASP A 65 -3.75 -21.70 -4.03
CA ASP A 65 -2.58 -22.06 -4.85
C ASP A 65 -1.49 -20.97 -4.76
N LEU A 66 -0.58 -21.12 -3.84
CA LEU A 66 0.57 -20.22 -3.65
C LEU A 66 1.75 -20.53 -4.62
N GLY A 67 1.45 -21.09 -5.79
CA GLY A 67 2.48 -21.56 -6.74
C GLY A 67 2.88 -23.01 -6.50
N GLU A 68 1.91 -23.87 -6.20
CA GLU A 68 2.08 -25.30 -5.92
C GLU A 68 1.47 -26.19 -7.01
N PHE A 69 0.41 -25.73 -7.68
CA PHE A 69 -0.35 -26.55 -8.63
C PHE A 69 -0.17 -26.06 -10.07
N ASP A 70 -0.16 -27.01 -11.02
CA ASP A 70 -0.20 -26.68 -12.45
C ASP A 70 -1.61 -26.19 -12.82
N GLN A 71 -1.77 -24.86 -12.77
CA GLN A 71 -3.01 -24.16 -13.09
C GLN A 71 -2.68 -22.90 -13.89
N LYS A 72 -3.58 -22.51 -14.79
CA LYS A 72 -3.41 -21.33 -15.66
C LYS A 72 -2.05 -21.30 -16.39
N GLY A 73 -1.57 -22.49 -16.79
CA GLY A 73 -0.37 -22.66 -17.60
C GLY A 73 0.95 -22.59 -16.84
N SER A 74 0.92 -22.60 -15.51
CA SER A 74 2.15 -22.63 -14.70
C SER A 74 1.97 -23.28 -13.33
N VAL A 75 3.05 -23.82 -12.79
CA VAL A 75 3.08 -24.22 -11.37
C VAL A 75 3.35 -22.98 -10.50
N ARG A 76 4.43 -22.25 -10.74
CA ARG A 76 4.77 -21.04 -9.99
C ARG A 76 3.81 -19.88 -10.28
N THR A 77 3.73 -18.94 -9.36
CA THR A 77 3.19 -17.59 -9.65
C THR A 77 4.25 -16.72 -10.34
N LYS A 78 3.95 -15.48 -10.67
CA LYS A 78 4.93 -14.50 -11.20
C LYS A 78 6.16 -14.41 -10.31
N TYR A 79 5.98 -14.55 -9.01
CA TYR A 79 6.97 -14.25 -7.98
C TYR A 79 7.75 -15.46 -7.49
N GLY A 80 7.27 -16.67 -7.73
CA GLY A 80 7.94 -17.92 -7.35
C GLY A 80 6.96 -19.03 -6.96
N THR A 81 7.51 -20.08 -6.36
CA THR A 81 6.78 -21.24 -5.82
C THR A 81 6.38 -21.02 -4.37
N LYS A 82 5.45 -21.86 -3.87
CA LYS A 82 5.02 -21.87 -2.46
C LYS A 82 6.19 -22.04 -1.49
N ASP A 83 7.09 -22.99 -1.77
CA ASP A 83 8.22 -23.27 -0.88
C ASP A 83 9.20 -22.07 -0.82
N GLU A 84 9.38 -21.38 -1.94
CA GLU A 84 10.18 -20.14 -1.99
C GLU A 84 9.51 -19.00 -1.22
N TYR A 85 8.18 -18.88 -1.30
CA TYR A 85 7.42 -17.89 -0.54
C TYR A 85 7.54 -18.12 0.97
N ILE A 86 7.32 -19.35 1.43
CA ILE A 86 7.47 -19.71 2.86
C ILE A 86 8.89 -19.43 3.34
N ARG A 87 9.91 -19.84 2.57
CA ARG A 87 11.32 -19.56 2.90
C ARG A 87 11.62 -18.06 2.96
N ALA A 88 11.04 -17.26 2.06
CA ALA A 88 11.22 -15.80 2.08
C ALA A 88 10.66 -15.20 3.38
N ILE A 89 9.46 -15.63 3.80
CA ILE A 89 8.84 -15.20 5.06
C ILE A 89 9.70 -15.58 6.26
N GLU A 90 10.08 -16.85 6.38
CA GLU A 90 10.90 -17.34 7.50
C GLU A 90 12.25 -16.61 7.59
N THR A 91 12.87 -16.35 6.44
CA THR A 91 14.16 -15.65 6.39
C THR A 91 14.02 -14.18 6.82
N ALA A 92 12.97 -13.51 6.34
CA ALA A 92 12.69 -12.12 6.73
C ALA A 92 12.36 -12.01 8.23
N GLN A 93 11.53 -12.90 8.75
CA GLN A 93 11.20 -12.95 10.19
C GLN A 93 12.43 -13.25 11.05
N THR A 94 13.34 -14.13 10.60
CA THR A 94 14.61 -14.39 11.27
C THR A 94 15.50 -13.16 11.31
N ALA A 95 15.42 -12.29 10.30
CA ALA A 95 16.12 -11.00 10.27
C ALA A 95 15.40 -9.91 11.10
N GLY A 96 14.25 -10.20 11.71
CA GLY A 96 13.46 -9.25 12.51
C GLY A 96 12.45 -8.43 11.69
N ILE A 97 12.19 -8.81 10.44
CA ILE A 97 11.23 -8.13 9.54
C ILE A 97 9.89 -8.88 9.58
N ARG A 98 8.81 -8.17 9.86
CA ARG A 98 7.44 -8.67 9.76
C ARG A 98 6.97 -8.76 8.30
N ILE A 99 6.11 -9.71 8.00
CA ILE A 99 5.57 -9.89 6.64
C ILE A 99 4.07 -9.65 6.64
N TYR A 100 3.61 -8.80 5.70
CA TYR A 100 2.21 -8.55 5.44
C TYR A 100 1.85 -9.08 4.05
N ALA A 101 0.89 -10.02 4.03
CA ALA A 101 0.40 -10.62 2.80
C ALA A 101 -0.65 -9.73 2.14
N ASP A 102 -0.54 -9.53 0.83
CA ASP A 102 -1.54 -8.82 0.04
C ASP A 102 -2.70 -9.74 -0.30
N VAL A 103 -3.93 -9.27 -0.06
CA VAL A 103 -5.14 -10.08 -0.19
C VAL A 103 -6.22 -9.31 -0.95
N VAL A 104 -6.76 -9.96 -2.00
CA VAL A 104 -7.88 -9.46 -2.80
C VAL A 104 -9.12 -10.30 -2.50
N PHE A 105 -10.12 -9.70 -1.88
CA PHE A 105 -11.40 -10.35 -1.59
C PHE A 105 -12.55 -9.85 -2.45
N ASN A 106 -12.37 -8.76 -3.19
CA ASN A 106 -13.44 -8.18 -3.99
C ASN A 106 -13.95 -9.14 -5.08
N HIS A 107 -13.06 -9.80 -5.81
CA HIS A 107 -13.44 -10.48 -7.05
C HIS A 107 -12.63 -11.74 -7.36
N LYS A 108 -13.14 -12.51 -8.33
CA LYS A 108 -12.42 -13.62 -8.98
C LYS A 108 -12.41 -13.45 -10.50
N LEU A 109 -11.35 -13.94 -11.15
CA LEU A 109 -11.16 -13.92 -12.58
C LEU A 109 -10.73 -15.30 -13.11
N GLY A 110 -11.02 -15.57 -14.38
CA GLY A 110 -10.51 -16.74 -15.09
C GLY A 110 -11.22 -18.05 -14.72
N ALA A 111 -12.54 -18.05 -14.50
CA ALA A 111 -13.32 -19.27 -14.30
C ALA A 111 -13.05 -20.34 -15.38
N ASP A 112 -13.25 -21.59 -15.02
CA ASP A 112 -12.96 -22.75 -15.90
C ASP A 112 -14.08 -23.06 -16.88
N LEU A 113 -15.33 -22.76 -16.50
CA LEU A 113 -16.51 -23.04 -17.30
C LEU A 113 -17.51 -21.88 -17.25
N GLU A 114 -18.31 -21.78 -18.33
CA GLU A 114 -19.42 -20.85 -18.42
C GLU A 114 -20.70 -21.44 -17.81
N GLU A 115 -21.52 -20.57 -17.23
CA GLU A 115 -22.86 -20.89 -16.74
C GLU A 115 -23.88 -19.95 -17.34
N GLU A 116 -25.13 -20.44 -17.47
CA GLU A 116 -26.27 -19.61 -17.86
C GLU A 116 -26.98 -19.13 -16.60
N VAL A 117 -27.22 -17.81 -16.53
CA VAL A 117 -27.93 -17.15 -15.43
C VAL A 117 -28.76 -15.99 -15.97
N GLU A 118 -29.79 -15.59 -15.24
CA GLU A 118 -30.55 -14.37 -15.52
C GLU A 118 -29.91 -13.19 -14.76
N ALA A 119 -29.87 -12.00 -15.40
CA ALA A 119 -29.27 -10.82 -14.83
C ALA A 119 -29.92 -9.53 -15.34
N THR A 120 -29.76 -8.45 -14.59
CA THR A 120 -30.15 -7.10 -15.01
C THR A 120 -28.88 -6.31 -15.33
N PRO A 121 -28.75 -5.73 -16.52
CA PRO A 121 -27.57 -4.91 -16.87
C PRO A 121 -27.70 -3.48 -16.31
N PHE A 122 -26.66 -3.05 -15.60
CA PHE A 122 -26.49 -1.70 -15.06
C PHE A 122 -25.39 -0.94 -15.82
N SER A 123 -25.42 0.37 -15.73
CA SER A 123 -24.39 1.26 -16.29
C SER A 123 -23.03 1.02 -15.64
N MET A 124 -21.96 1.04 -16.43
CA MET A 124 -20.57 1.02 -15.93
C MET A 124 -20.19 2.27 -15.14
N ASP A 125 -20.92 3.37 -15.34
CA ASP A 125 -20.64 4.67 -14.74
C ASP A 125 -21.60 5.04 -13.61
N ASN A 126 -22.76 4.36 -13.52
CA ASN A 126 -23.78 4.60 -12.50
C ASN A 126 -24.55 3.31 -12.15
N ARG A 127 -24.26 2.75 -11.00
CA ARG A 127 -24.85 1.49 -10.51
C ARG A 127 -26.31 1.61 -10.07
N THR A 128 -26.89 2.82 -10.10
CA THR A 128 -28.33 3.05 -9.85
C THR A 128 -29.16 3.06 -11.13
N GLU A 129 -28.52 2.97 -12.31
CA GLU A 129 -29.16 3.07 -13.62
C GLU A 129 -29.07 1.75 -14.39
N THR A 130 -30.24 1.17 -14.73
CA THR A 130 -30.31 0.00 -15.61
C THR A 130 -30.16 0.42 -17.07
N VAL A 131 -29.36 -0.34 -17.85
CA VAL A 131 -29.12 -0.08 -19.29
C VAL A 131 -29.72 -1.15 -20.20
N GLY A 132 -30.64 -1.96 -19.67
CA GLY A 132 -31.39 -2.97 -20.41
C GLY A 132 -32.36 -3.73 -19.52
N GLU A 133 -33.16 -4.59 -20.16
CA GLU A 133 -34.14 -5.43 -19.49
C GLU A 133 -33.47 -6.63 -18.81
N TYR A 134 -34.14 -7.19 -17.78
CA TYR A 134 -33.79 -8.47 -17.19
C TYR A 134 -33.74 -9.56 -18.27
N GLN A 135 -32.61 -10.25 -18.38
CA GLN A 135 -32.33 -11.13 -19.50
C GLN A 135 -31.45 -12.30 -19.08
N LYS A 136 -31.48 -13.35 -19.91
CA LYS A 136 -30.57 -14.47 -19.79
C LYS A 136 -29.20 -14.08 -20.33
N ILE A 137 -28.15 -14.37 -19.58
CA ILE A 137 -26.75 -14.19 -19.95
C ILE A 137 -26.00 -15.51 -19.84
N LYS A 138 -24.80 -15.56 -20.42
CA LYS A 138 -23.87 -16.67 -20.27
C LYS A 138 -22.51 -16.11 -19.88
N ALA A 139 -21.95 -16.58 -18.78
CA ALA A 139 -20.81 -15.96 -18.15
C ALA A 139 -19.83 -16.98 -17.55
N TRP A 140 -18.57 -16.58 -17.45
CA TRP A 140 -17.50 -17.36 -16.84
C TRP A 140 -17.58 -17.24 -15.31
N THR A 141 -18.29 -18.17 -14.65
CA THR A 141 -18.56 -18.12 -13.21
C THR A 141 -18.29 -19.45 -12.47
N HIS A 142 -18.03 -20.54 -13.20
CA HIS A 142 -17.76 -21.83 -12.57
C HIS A 142 -16.25 -22.08 -12.45
N PHE A 143 -15.74 -22.04 -11.20
CA PHE A 143 -14.34 -22.32 -10.89
C PHE A 143 -14.23 -23.70 -10.25
N THR A 144 -13.50 -24.60 -10.88
CA THR A 144 -13.36 -26.03 -10.49
C THR A 144 -11.97 -26.36 -9.97
N PHE A 145 -10.97 -25.50 -10.19
CA PHE A 145 -9.59 -25.68 -9.78
C PHE A 145 -8.99 -27.05 -10.13
N PRO A 146 -8.97 -27.42 -11.42
CA PRO A 146 -8.65 -28.79 -11.82
C PRO A 146 -7.23 -29.25 -11.49
N GLY A 147 -6.27 -28.31 -11.40
CA GLY A 147 -4.90 -28.62 -10.98
C GLY A 147 -4.78 -28.94 -9.50
N ARG A 148 -5.56 -28.27 -8.65
CA ARG A 148 -5.58 -28.46 -7.20
C ARG A 148 -6.34 -29.73 -6.77
N ARG A 149 -7.34 -30.16 -7.52
CA ARG A 149 -8.11 -31.39 -7.32
C ARG A 149 -8.68 -31.55 -5.91
N GLY A 150 -9.23 -30.46 -5.36
CA GLY A 150 -9.84 -30.43 -4.04
C GLY A 150 -8.85 -30.50 -2.85
N LYS A 151 -7.53 -30.36 -3.08
CA LYS A 151 -6.57 -30.18 -1.99
C LYS A 151 -6.80 -28.81 -1.33
N TYR A 152 -6.75 -28.74 -0.02
CA TYR A 152 -7.03 -27.62 0.87
C TYR A 152 -8.50 -27.24 0.94
N SER A 153 -9.20 -26.98 -0.15
CA SER A 153 -10.65 -26.75 -0.20
C SER A 153 -11.30 -27.56 -1.31
N LYS A 154 -12.56 -27.93 -1.10
CA LYS A 154 -13.39 -28.65 -2.07
C LYS A 154 -14.47 -27.77 -2.68
N LEU A 155 -14.57 -26.52 -2.26
CA LEU A 155 -15.56 -25.59 -2.81
C LEU A 155 -15.27 -25.35 -4.28
N GLU A 156 -16.28 -25.56 -5.13
CA GLU A 156 -16.34 -25.06 -6.50
C GLU A 156 -17.21 -23.80 -6.50
N TRP A 157 -16.72 -22.76 -7.15
CA TRP A 157 -17.47 -21.52 -7.21
C TRP A 157 -18.40 -21.51 -8.40
N HIS A 158 -19.60 -21.00 -8.21
CA HIS A 158 -20.65 -20.89 -9.20
C HIS A 158 -21.27 -19.50 -9.18
N TRP A 159 -22.08 -19.17 -10.17
CA TRP A 159 -22.71 -17.86 -10.32
C TRP A 159 -23.42 -17.36 -9.05
N TRP A 160 -23.98 -18.26 -8.22
CA TRP A 160 -24.68 -17.86 -6.99
C TRP A 160 -23.77 -17.45 -5.83
N HIS A 161 -22.45 -17.52 -6.00
CA HIS A 161 -21.44 -17.02 -5.08
C HIS A 161 -21.00 -15.58 -5.41
N PHE A 162 -21.59 -14.99 -6.47
CA PHE A 162 -21.24 -13.67 -6.98
C PHE A 162 -22.47 -12.78 -7.05
N ASP A 163 -22.29 -11.48 -6.85
CA ASP A 163 -23.36 -10.49 -6.99
C ASP A 163 -23.48 -10.00 -8.42
N ALA A 164 -22.37 -9.66 -9.03
CA ALA A 164 -22.32 -9.08 -10.36
C ALA A 164 -21.11 -9.54 -11.17
N ILE A 165 -21.19 -9.33 -12.48
CA ILE A 165 -20.14 -9.61 -13.46
C ILE A 165 -20.17 -8.58 -14.59
N ASP A 166 -19.09 -8.47 -15.39
CA ASP A 166 -19.00 -7.52 -16.53
C ASP A 166 -19.00 -8.20 -17.91
N TYR A 167 -19.18 -9.52 -17.96
CA TYR A 167 -19.09 -10.28 -19.21
C TYR A 167 -20.36 -11.09 -19.51
N ASN A 168 -20.81 -11.02 -20.77
CA ASN A 168 -21.90 -11.85 -21.30
C ASN A 168 -21.51 -12.43 -22.66
N ALA A 169 -21.26 -13.74 -22.75
CA ALA A 169 -20.89 -14.43 -23.97
C ALA A 169 -22.04 -14.42 -25.06
N LEU A 170 -23.28 -14.08 -24.67
CA LEU A 170 -24.39 -13.94 -25.65
C LEU A 170 -24.42 -12.55 -26.30
N ASP A 171 -23.71 -11.56 -25.73
CA ASP A 171 -23.63 -10.18 -26.25
C ASP A 171 -22.27 -9.52 -25.83
N GLU A 172 -21.18 -10.03 -26.39
CA GLU A 172 -19.80 -9.60 -26.06
C GLU A 172 -19.53 -8.11 -26.39
N GLY A 173 -20.32 -7.48 -27.23
CA GLY A 173 -20.17 -6.07 -27.59
C GLY A 173 -20.76 -5.09 -26.59
N LYS A 174 -21.51 -5.55 -25.59
CA LYS A 174 -22.17 -4.68 -24.62
C LYS A 174 -21.36 -4.55 -23.34
N SER A 175 -20.93 -3.33 -23.07
CA SER A 175 -20.31 -2.97 -21.80
C SER A 175 -21.39 -2.66 -20.75
N ALA A 176 -21.53 -3.51 -19.74
CA ALA A 176 -22.46 -3.34 -18.63
C ALA A 176 -22.01 -4.15 -17.41
N VAL A 177 -22.49 -3.76 -16.23
CA VAL A 177 -22.42 -4.59 -15.03
C VAL A 177 -23.70 -5.39 -14.93
N TYR A 178 -23.62 -6.69 -14.97
CA TYR A 178 -24.75 -7.59 -14.90
C TYR A 178 -24.98 -8.04 -13.46
N LEU A 179 -25.95 -7.42 -12.78
CA LEU A 179 -26.40 -7.85 -11.46
C LEU A 179 -27.15 -9.18 -11.59
N LEU A 180 -26.65 -10.22 -10.93
CA LEU A 180 -27.12 -11.59 -11.09
C LEU A 180 -28.48 -11.81 -10.40
N LYS A 181 -29.17 -12.86 -10.81
CA LYS A 181 -30.50 -13.21 -10.34
C LYS A 181 -30.59 -13.34 -8.83
N GLY A 182 -31.45 -12.50 -8.22
CA GLY A 182 -31.73 -12.55 -6.79
C GLY A 182 -30.62 -11.96 -5.92
N LYS A 183 -29.70 -11.23 -6.53
CA LYS A 183 -28.61 -10.51 -5.87
C LYS A 183 -28.88 -9.02 -5.76
N SER A 184 -28.14 -8.36 -4.90
CA SER A 184 -28.06 -6.90 -4.72
C SER A 184 -26.61 -6.49 -4.64
N PHE A 185 -26.28 -5.26 -5.00
CA PHE A 185 -25.00 -4.69 -4.67
C PHE A 185 -24.89 -4.54 -3.16
N ASP A 186 -23.71 -4.80 -2.60
CA ASP A 186 -23.43 -4.65 -1.18
C ASP A 186 -23.75 -3.23 -0.68
N GLU A 187 -24.25 -3.13 0.55
CA GLU A 187 -24.39 -1.87 1.27
C GLU A 187 -23.08 -1.51 2.00
N ASN A 188 -22.93 -0.25 2.44
CA ASN A 188 -21.75 0.24 3.17
C ASN A 188 -20.43 0.13 2.39
N VAL A 189 -20.51 0.34 1.08
CA VAL A 189 -19.40 0.54 0.15
C VAL A 189 -19.28 2.01 -0.23
N ASP A 190 -18.24 2.39 -0.98
CA ASP A 190 -18.10 3.75 -1.50
C ASP A 190 -19.29 4.14 -2.42
N LEU A 191 -19.71 5.40 -2.33
CA LEU A 191 -20.84 5.92 -3.12
C LEU A 191 -20.42 6.52 -4.47
N GLU A 192 -19.18 6.47 -4.82
CA GLU A 192 -18.72 6.75 -6.18
C GLU A 192 -19.54 5.89 -7.15
N LYS A 193 -19.91 6.43 -8.30
CA LYS A 193 -20.83 5.76 -9.27
C LYS A 193 -22.21 5.36 -8.71
N GLY A 194 -22.64 5.97 -7.62
CA GLY A 194 -23.92 5.70 -6.94
C GLY A 194 -23.89 4.52 -5.97
N ASN A 195 -23.11 3.52 -6.24
CA ASN A 195 -22.70 2.38 -5.39
C ASN A 195 -21.48 1.75 -6.08
N PHE A 196 -20.34 1.65 -5.40
CA PHE A 196 -19.12 1.16 -6.02
C PHE A 196 -18.70 -0.22 -5.47
N ASP A 197 -19.67 -1.08 -5.18
CA ASP A 197 -19.44 -2.48 -4.88
C ASP A 197 -18.70 -3.18 -6.02
N TYR A 198 -19.29 -3.24 -7.19
CA TYR A 198 -18.69 -3.86 -8.37
C TYR A 198 -17.44 -3.11 -8.85
N LEU A 199 -16.27 -3.77 -8.81
CA LEU A 199 -15.02 -3.27 -9.39
C LEU A 199 -14.73 -3.94 -10.73
N MET A 200 -14.62 -5.27 -10.77
CA MET A 200 -14.29 -6.06 -11.96
C MET A 200 -14.56 -7.56 -11.78
N GLY A 201 -14.62 -8.31 -12.89
CA GLY A 201 -14.67 -9.77 -12.88
C GLY A 201 -15.95 -10.34 -12.29
N CYS A 202 -15.81 -11.37 -11.48
CA CYS A 202 -16.90 -11.98 -10.70
C CYS A 202 -16.84 -11.42 -9.27
N ASP A 203 -17.72 -10.51 -8.96
CA ASP A 203 -17.84 -9.82 -7.69
C ASP A 203 -18.35 -10.77 -6.60
N LEU A 204 -17.63 -10.87 -5.47
CA LEU A 204 -17.98 -11.86 -4.44
C LEU A 204 -19.15 -11.38 -3.58
N ASP A 205 -20.17 -12.22 -3.43
CA ASP A 205 -21.33 -12.00 -2.57
C ASP A 205 -20.95 -12.16 -1.08
N MET A 206 -20.68 -11.05 -0.38
CA MET A 206 -20.34 -11.05 1.04
C MET A 206 -21.53 -11.30 1.96
N GLU A 207 -22.75 -11.34 1.46
CA GLU A 207 -23.94 -11.80 2.20
C GLU A 207 -24.09 -13.34 2.14
N ASN A 208 -23.39 -14.03 1.22
CA ASN A 208 -23.47 -15.48 1.07
C ASN A 208 -22.61 -16.20 2.14
N PRO A 209 -23.21 -17.02 3.02
CA PRO A 209 -22.47 -17.69 4.08
C PRO A 209 -21.45 -18.74 3.58
N GLU A 210 -21.61 -19.30 2.36
CA GLU A 210 -20.60 -20.18 1.78
C GLU A 210 -19.36 -19.41 1.36
N VAL A 211 -19.54 -18.20 0.79
CA VAL A 211 -18.44 -17.30 0.42
C VAL A 211 -17.68 -16.85 1.67
N VAL A 212 -18.38 -16.29 2.65
CA VAL A 212 -17.76 -15.83 3.92
C VAL A 212 -17.09 -16.99 4.67
N GLY A 213 -17.72 -18.16 4.69
CA GLY A 213 -17.16 -19.37 5.30
C GLY A 213 -15.86 -19.82 4.64
N GLU A 214 -15.80 -19.82 3.30
CA GLU A 214 -14.60 -20.19 2.55
C GLU A 214 -13.47 -19.16 2.73
N LEU A 215 -13.79 -17.87 2.75
CA LEU A 215 -12.79 -16.82 2.98
C LEU A 215 -12.22 -16.86 4.41
N ASN A 216 -13.06 -17.14 5.41
CA ASN A 216 -12.62 -17.34 6.79
C ASN A 216 -11.69 -18.56 6.90
N TYR A 217 -12.10 -19.70 6.31
CA TYR A 217 -11.28 -20.90 6.25
C TYR A 217 -9.96 -20.68 5.52
N TRP A 218 -9.98 -19.92 4.42
CA TRP A 218 -8.76 -19.54 3.73
C TRP A 218 -7.83 -18.69 4.61
N GLY A 219 -8.37 -17.78 5.39
CA GLY A 219 -7.58 -16.95 6.32
C GLY A 219 -6.84 -17.80 7.36
N GLU A 220 -7.54 -18.78 7.97
CA GLU A 220 -6.93 -19.76 8.87
C GLU A 220 -5.82 -20.55 8.18
N TRP A 221 -6.12 -21.12 7.02
CA TRP A 221 -5.17 -21.89 6.22
C TRP A 221 -3.95 -21.07 5.79
N CYS A 222 -4.17 -19.84 5.36
CA CYS A 222 -3.10 -18.93 4.95
C CYS A 222 -2.16 -18.65 6.12
N TYR A 223 -2.69 -18.32 7.29
CA TYR A 223 -1.91 -18.10 8.50
C TYR A 223 -1.15 -19.36 8.91
N ASP A 224 -1.82 -20.51 9.00
CA ASP A 224 -1.19 -21.79 9.41
C ASP A 224 -0.09 -22.25 8.42
N THR A 225 -0.24 -21.90 7.14
CA THR A 225 0.72 -22.25 6.09
C THR A 225 1.92 -21.32 6.05
N THR A 226 1.72 -20.01 6.31
CA THR A 226 2.72 -18.98 6.02
C THR A 226 3.24 -18.27 7.26
N ASN A 227 2.48 -18.29 8.37
CA ASN A 227 2.79 -17.57 9.61
C ASN A 227 3.09 -16.07 9.40
N VAL A 228 2.37 -15.41 8.49
CA VAL A 228 2.49 -13.96 8.23
C VAL A 228 2.14 -13.13 9.47
N ASP A 229 2.65 -11.92 9.55
CA ASP A 229 2.45 -11.01 10.69
C ASP A 229 1.29 -10.04 10.49
N GLY A 230 0.64 -10.08 9.33
CA GLY A 230 -0.50 -9.23 9.01
C GLY A 230 -0.91 -9.32 7.55
N PHE A 231 -1.88 -8.46 7.19
CA PHE A 231 -2.48 -8.44 5.87
C PHE A 231 -2.62 -7.00 5.34
N ARG A 232 -2.42 -6.86 4.04
CA ARG A 232 -2.88 -5.71 3.27
C ARG A 232 -4.11 -6.13 2.47
N PHE A 233 -5.21 -5.43 2.65
CA PHE A 233 -6.44 -5.67 1.92
C PHE A 233 -6.52 -4.73 0.71
N ASP A 234 -6.66 -5.34 -0.46
CA ASP A 234 -6.87 -4.67 -1.73
C ASP A 234 -8.28 -4.09 -1.82
N ALA A 235 -8.41 -2.93 -2.44
CA ALA A 235 -9.67 -2.37 -2.95
C ALA A 235 -10.83 -2.35 -1.92
N VAL A 236 -10.53 -2.04 -0.64
CA VAL A 236 -11.53 -2.17 0.46
C VAL A 236 -12.74 -1.27 0.32
N LYS A 237 -12.70 -0.22 -0.50
CA LYS A 237 -13.85 0.66 -0.74
C LYS A 237 -14.98 0.01 -1.53
N HIS A 238 -14.71 -1.15 -2.16
CA HIS A 238 -15.64 -1.90 -2.99
C HIS A 238 -16.28 -3.10 -2.28
N VAL A 239 -15.97 -3.33 -1.01
CA VAL A 239 -16.48 -4.43 -0.19
C VAL A 239 -17.03 -3.85 1.10
N SER A 240 -18.11 -4.43 1.63
CA SER A 240 -18.67 -4.02 2.93
C SER A 240 -17.60 -3.96 4.02
N ALA A 241 -17.44 -2.81 4.68
CA ALA A 241 -16.42 -2.59 5.70
C ALA A 241 -16.54 -3.56 6.89
N GLU A 242 -17.77 -3.96 7.24
CA GLU A 242 -18.04 -4.93 8.32
C GLU A 242 -17.47 -6.31 8.03
N PHE A 243 -17.34 -6.69 6.74
CA PHE A 243 -16.70 -7.94 6.37
C PHE A 243 -15.23 -7.95 6.83
N PHE A 244 -14.46 -6.89 6.55
CA PHE A 244 -13.05 -6.81 6.93
C PHE A 244 -12.86 -6.83 8.46
N GLN A 245 -13.71 -6.14 9.21
CA GLN A 245 -13.68 -6.17 10.67
C GLN A 245 -13.85 -7.61 11.20
N LYS A 246 -14.89 -8.29 10.74
CA LYS A 246 -15.22 -9.66 11.18
C LYS A 246 -14.13 -10.66 10.76
N TRP A 247 -13.65 -10.53 9.52
CA TRP A 247 -12.64 -11.43 8.97
C TRP A 247 -11.31 -11.32 9.71
N ILE A 248 -10.80 -10.09 9.93
CA ILE A 248 -9.51 -9.92 10.64
C ILE A 248 -9.59 -10.37 12.10
N GLU A 249 -10.72 -10.14 12.77
CA GLU A 249 -10.94 -10.64 14.13
C GLU A 249 -11.01 -12.17 14.17
N HIS A 250 -11.64 -12.79 13.17
CA HIS A 250 -11.68 -14.25 13.04
C HIS A 250 -10.27 -14.83 12.93
N VAL A 251 -9.43 -14.30 12.05
CA VAL A 251 -8.05 -14.77 11.85
C VAL A 251 -7.16 -14.47 13.07
N ARG A 252 -7.30 -13.30 13.71
CA ARG A 252 -6.61 -12.98 14.98
C ARG A 252 -6.97 -13.94 16.09
N ASN A 253 -8.25 -14.32 16.19
CA ASN A 253 -8.72 -15.30 17.17
C ASN A 253 -8.18 -16.70 16.88
N HIS A 254 -8.09 -17.13 15.62
CA HIS A 254 -7.46 -18.39 15.24
C HIS A 254 -5.97 -18.37 15.56
N ALA A 255 -5.25 -17.33 15.12
CA ALA A 255 -3.82 -17.16 15.31
C ALA A 255 -3.39 -16.93 16.77
N GLN A 256 -4.31 -16.51 17.65
CA GLN A 256 -4.03 -16.02 19.02
C GLN A 256 -2.94 -14.93 19.02
N ARG A 257 -2.95 -14.08 18.00
CA ARG A 257 -1.99 -12.99 17.77
C ARG A 257 -2.72 -11.73 17.26
N ASP A 258 -2.17 -10.58 17.63
CA ASP A 258 -2.59 -9.30 17.06
C ASP A 258 -1.88 -9.11 15.71
N LEU A 259 -2.52 -9.57 14.62
CA LEU A 259 -2.02 -9.44 13.25
C LEU A 259 -2.28 -8.01 12.77
N PHE A 260 -1.28 -7.39 12.16
CA PHE A 260 -1.45 -6.07 11.55
C PHE A 260 -2.44 -6.15 10.37
N ALA A 261 -3.22 -5.09 10.19
CA ALA A 261 -4.15 -4.98 9.07
C ALA A 261 -4.12 -3.57 8.49
N VAL A 262 -3.96 -3.46 7.17
CA VAL A 262 -4.06 -2.20 6.44
C VAL A 262 -4.90 -2.39 5.18
N GLY A 263 -5.83 -1.48 4.94
CA GLY A 263 -6.69 -1.47 3.76
C GLY A 263 -6.28 -0.40 2.75
N GLU A 264 -6.43 -0.71 1.47
CA GLU A 264 -6.36 0.27 0.41
C GLU A 264 -7.75 0.84 0.14
N TYR A 265 -8.06 1.97 0.79
CA TYR A 265 -9.22 2.79 0.46
C TYR A 265 -8.75 3.97 -0.39
N TRP A 266 -8.69 3.79 -1.72
CA TRP A 266 -8.16 4.82 -2.61
C TRP A 266 -9.20 5.89 -2.88
N SER A 267 -9.20 6.90 -2.02
CA SER A 267 -9.99 8.13 -2.13
C SER A 267 -9.18 9.30 -1.58
N TYR A 268 -9.34 10.47 -2.18
CA TYR A 268 -8.70 11.71 -1.69
C TYR A 268 -9.57 12.47 -0.69
N GLU A 269 -10.79 11.97 -0.45
CA GLU A 269 -11.73 12.51 0.53
C GLU A 269 -11.50 11.85 1.89
N VAL A 270 -10.86 12.55 2.82
CA VAL A 270 -10.49 11.99 4.13
C VAL A 270 -11.70 11.51 4.95
N ASP A 271 -12.87 12.12 4.78
CA ASP A 271 -14.10 11.70 5.47
C ASP A 271 -14.54 10.29 5.05
N ALA A 272 -14.28 9.87 3.81
CA ALA A 272 -14.56 8.50 3.36
C ALA A 272 -13.67 7.47 4.10
N LEU A 273 -12.38 7.81 4.30
CA LEU A 273 -11.46 6.98 5.07
C LEU A 273 -11.90 6.91 6.55
N HIS A 274 -12.35 8.00 7.13
CA HIS A 274 -12.88 8.02 8.51
C HIS A 274 -14.10 7.11 8.68
N ASN A 275 -15.04 7.17 7.75
CA ASN A 275 -16.24 6.32 7.79
C ASN A 275 -15.86 4.83 7.78
N PHE A 276 -14.89 4.43 6.95
CA PHE A 276 -14.40 3.05 6.93
C PHE A 276 -13.72 2.65 8.26
N ILE A 277 -12.87 3.52 8.81
CA ILE A 277 -12.20 3.29 10.09
C ILE A 277 -13.22 3.16 11.23
N GLU A 278 -14.24 4.02 11.27
CA GLU A 278 -15.30 3.95 12.28
C GLU A 278 -16.10 2.65 12.14
N THR A 279 -16.48 2.26 10.92
CA THR A 279 -17.22 1.01 10.67
C THR A 279 -16.41 -0.22 11.04
N THR A 280 -15.09 -0.20 10.84
CA THR A 280 -14.19 -1.30 11.26
C THR A 280 -13.76 -1.22 12.73
N ASP A 281 -14.29 -0.28 13.51
CA ASP A 281 -13.91 -0.02 14.91
C ASP A 281 -12.38 0.12 15.08
N GLY A 282 -11.71 0.73 14.09
CA GLY A 282 -10.25 0.90 14.07
C GLY A 282 -9.43 -0.40 13.95
N ARG A 283 -10.05 -1.51 13.53
CA ARG A 283 -9.37 -2.81 13.37
C ARG A 283 -8.47 -2.87 12.16
N VAL A 284 -8.69 -1.99 11.19
CA VAL A 284 -7.94 -1.89 9.94
C VAL A 284 -7.41 -0.47 9.80
N SER A 285 -6.09 -0.31 9.71
CA SER A 285 -5.45 0.94 9.32
C SER A 285 -5.67 1.20 7.83
N LEU A 286 -5.49 2.43 7.37
CA LEU A 286 -5.60 2.74 5.94
C LEU A 286 -4.35 3.42 5.41
N PHE A 287 -4.05 3.19 4.13
CA PHE A 287 -3.11 4.03 3.40
C PHE A 287 -3.65 5.46 3.29
N ASP A 288 -2.80 6.44 3.55
CA ASP A 288 -3.16 7.87 3.49
C ASP A 288 -3.10 8.36 2.03
N ALA A 289 -4.10 7.97 1.23
CA ALA A 289 -4.23 8.42 -0.15
C ALA A 289 -4.39 9.96 -0.27
N PRO A 290 -5.09 10.67 0.65
CA PRO A 290 -5.09 12.13 0.67
C PRO A 290 -3.68 12.74 0.80
N LEU A 291 -2.80 12.20 1.64
CA LEU A 291 -1.41 12.69 1.78
C LEU A 291 -0.60 12.45 0.50
N HIS A 292 -0.72 11.26 -0.10
CA HIS A 292 -0.12 10.97 -1.40
C HIS A 292 -0.55 12.01 -2.46
N TYR A 293 -1.84 12.32 -2.50
CA TYR A 293 -2.36 13.31 -3.45
C TYR A 293 -1.81 14.72 -3.18
N ASN A 294 -1.68 15.12 -1.91
CA ASN A 294 -1.02 16.38 -1.56
C ASN A 294 0.44 16.41 -2.05
N PHE A 295 1.19 15.31 -1.95
CA PHE A 295 2.54 15.21 -2.50
C PHE A 295 2.55 15.30 -4.02
N HIS A 296 1.62 14.63 -4.69
CA HIS A 296 1.47 14.72 -6.14
C HIS A 296 1.24 16.18 -6.56
N VAL A 297 0.25 16.86 -6.00
CA VAL A 297 -0.08 18.26 -6.31
C VAL A 297 1.09 19.18 -6.00
N ALA A 298 1.75 19.02 -4.85
CA ALA A 298 2.90 19.82 -4.46
C ALA A 298 4.07 19.68 -5.44
N SER A 299 4.34 18.44 -5.88
CA SER A 299 5.41 18.16 -6.82
C SER A 299 5.19 18.78 -8.20
N GLN A 300 3.93 18.85 -8.67
CA GLN A 300 3.54 19.46 -9.93
C GLN A 300 3.53 21.00 -9.85
N ALA A 301 3.08 21.55 -8.73
CA ALA A 301 2.97 22.99 -8.53
C ALA A 301 4.33 23.68 -8.23
N GLY A 302 5.34 22.92 -7.79
CA GLY A 302 6.67 23.44 -7.49
C GLY A 302 6.65 24.50 -6.41
N ASP A 303 7.34 25.62 -6.64
CA ASP A 303 7.52 26.71 -5.68
C ASP A 303 6.23 27.53 -5.40
N THR A 304 5.16 27.29 -6.15
CA THR A 304 3.85 27.92 -5.92
C THR A 304 2.98 27.19 -4.91
N TYR A 305 3.33 25.95 -4.52
CA TYR A 305 2.60 25.22 -3.50
C TYR A 305 2.94 25.72 -2.10
N ASP A 306 1.91 25.91 -1.27
CA ASP A 306 2.08 26.27 0.14
C ASP A 306 2.34 25.04 0.99
N LEU A 307 3.63 24.77 1.30
CA LEU A 307 4.06 23.63 2.09
C LEU A 307 3.49 23.59 3.51
N THR A 308 3.02 24.72 4.05
CA THR A 308 2.37 24.73 5.38
C THR A 308 1.08 23.92 5.41
N LYS A 309 0.52 23.62 4.23
CA LYS A 309 -0.73 22.87 4.03
C LYS A 309 -0.52 21.40 3.61
N ILE A 310 0.72 20.94 3.61
CA ILE A 310 1.04 19.60 3.07
C ILE A 310 0.29 18.46 3.77
N PHE A 311 -0.09 18.64 5.02
CA PHE A 311 -0.87 17.69 5.82
C PHE A 311 -2.37 18.04 5.93
N ASP A 312 -2.83 19.13 5.30
CA ASP A 312 -4.25 19.51 5.36
C ASP A 312 -5.13 18.42 4.75
N ASN A 313 -6.23 18.09 5.44
CA ASN A 313 -7.21 17.08 5.02
C ASN A 313 -6.60 15.68 4.76
N THR A 314 -5.61 15.27 5.56
CA THR A 314 -4.98 13.96 5.48
C THR A 314 -5.36 13.07 6.66
N LEU A 315 -5.27 11.75 6.45
CA LEU A 315 -5.55 10.80 7.51
C LEU A 315 -4.52 10.90 8.64
N VAL A 316 -3.24 11.09 8.30
CA VAL A 316 -2.16 11.22 9.29
C VAL A 316 -2.32 12.45 10.17
N GLN A 317 -2.89 13.54 9.66
CA GLN A 317 -3.20 14.72 10.47
C GLN A 317 -4.30 14.44 11.50
N GLN A 318 -5.32 13.69 11.11
CA GLN A 318 -6.54 13.51 11.91
C GLN A 318 -6.51 12.24 12.77
N GLN A 319 -5.98 11.13 12.26
CA GLN A 319 -5.87 9.83 12.95
C GLN A 319 -4.48 9.18 12.75
N PRO A 320 -3.41 9.77 13.28
CA PRO A 320 -2.04 9.35 13.02
C PRO A 320 -1.75 7.88 13.36
N ALA A 321 -2.45 7.31 14.34
CA ALA A 321 -2.25 5.93 14.78
C ALA A 321 -2.78 4.88 13.78
N LEU A 322 -3.69 5.28 12.89
CA LEU A 322 -4.32 4.41 11.89
C LEU A 322 -3.93 4.77 10.45
N ALA A 323 -3.04 5.75 10.28
CA ALA A 323 -2.56 6.20 8.99
C ALA A 323 -1.26 5.47 8.59
N VAL A 324 -1.28 4.78 7.46
CA VAL A 324 -0.08 4.29 6.77
C VAL A 324 0.28 5.28 5.69
N THR A 325 1.35 6.05 5.90
CA THR A 325 1.78 7.11 4.98
C THR A 325 2.64 6.54 3.85
N LEU A 326 2.46 7.04 2.63
CA LEU A 326 3.20 6.61 1.44
C LEU A 326 3.49 7.79 0.51
N VAL A 327 4.52 7.65 -0.33
CA VAL A 327 4.83 8.61 -1.39
C VAL A 327 4.24 8.15 -2.72
N GLU A 328 4.50 6.91 -3.10
CA GLU A 328 3.91 6.22 -4.26
C GLU A 328 3.64 4.75 -3.96
N ASN A 329 2.91 4.08 -4.85
CA ASN A 329 2.71 2.64 -4.86
C ASN A 329 2.69 2.09 -6.29
N HIS A 330 2.40 0.79 -6.44
CA HIS A 330 2.39 0.08 -7.72
C HIS A 330 1.22 0.49 -8.64
N ASP A 331 0.20 1.18 -8.16
CA ASP A 331 -0.95 1.65 -8.94
C ASP A 331 -0.90 3.16 -9.23
N SER A 332 -0.20 3.95 -8.40
CA SER A 332 0.05 5.37 -8.67
C SER A 332 1.27 5.63 -9.56
N GLN A 333 2.14 4.63 -9.74
CA GLN A 333 3.33 4.71 -10.61
C GLN A 333 2.96 4.94 -12.08
N PRO A 334 3.90 5.41 -12.93
CA PRO A 334 3.64 5.69 -14.34
C PRO A 334 3.00 4.52 -15.10
N LEU A 335 2.03 4.83 -15.96
CA LEU A 335 1.27 3.93 -16.83
C LEU A 335 0.26 3.01 -16.11
N GLN A 336 -0.03 3.25 -14.84
CA GLN A 336 -1.05 2.51 -14.10
C GLN A 336 -2.38 3.26 -14.01
N SER A 337 -3.43 2.56 -13.60
CA SER A 337 -4.81 3.06 -13.62
C SER A 337 -5.06 4.25 -12.68
N LEU A 338 -4.32 4.31 -11.58
CA LEU A 338 -4.37 5.39 -10.59
C LEU A 338 -3.17 6.35 -10.70
N GLU A 339 -2.55 6.40 -11.89
CA GLU A 339 -1.36 7.23 -12.14
C GLU A 339 -1.48 8.64 -11.53
N SER A 340 -0.69 8.89 -10.51
CA SER A 340 -0.61 10.16 -9.78
C SER A 340 0.82 10.40 -9.29
N ILE A 341 1.71 10.60 -10.26
CA ILE A 341 3.17 10.60 -10.05
C ILE A 341 3.57 11.75 -9.12
N VAL A 342 4.35 11.43 -8.10
CA VAL A 342 5.14 12.42 -7.38
C VAL A 342 6.45 12.62 -8.12
N GLU A 343 6.72 13.86 -8.57
CA GLU A 343 7.90 14.18 -9.36
C GLU A 343 9.21 13.82 -8.63
N ALA A 344 10.20 13.31 -9.36
CA ALA A 344 11.44 12.79 -8.80
C ALA A 344 12.14 13.79 -7.84
N TRP A 345 12.13 15.09 -8.17
CA TRP A 345 12.72 16.13 -7.34
C TRP A 345 12.05 16.28 -5.96
N PHE A 346 10.74 15.98 -5.86
CA PHE A 346 9.96 16.14 -4.62
C PHE A 346 9.98 14.87 -3.76
N LYS A 347 10.27 13.70 -4.33
CA LYS A 347 10.31 12.42 -3.59
C LYS A 347 11.18 12.46 -2.34
N PRO A 348 12.41 13.00 -2.34
CA PRO A 348 13.20 13.13 -1.12
C PRO A 348 12.53 13.99 -0.05
N LEU A 349 11.82 15.06 -0.43
CA LEU A 349 11.07 15.91 0.50
C LEU A 349 9.90 15.12 1.12
N ALA A 350 9.14 14.41 0.28
CA ALA A 350 8.01 13.59 0.71
C ALA A 350 8.47 12.43 1.64
N TYR A 351 9.57 11.74 1.30
CA TYR A 351 10.13 10.71 2.17
C TYR A 351 10.63 11.26 3.51
N ALA A 352 11.23 12.45 3.55
CA ALA A 352 11.60 13.09 4.81
C ALA A 352 10.35 13.39 5.67
N LEU A 353 9.25 13.86 5.05
CA LEU A 353 7.99 14.14 5.74
C LEU A 353 7.35 12.91 6.35
N ILE A 354 7.41 11.74 5.71
CA ILE A 354 6.80 10.52 6.27
C ILE A 354 7.77 9.73 7.17
N LEU A 355 9.08 9.76 6.92
CA LEU A 355 10.05 8.96 7.68
C LEU A 355 10.55 9.65 8.95
N LEU A 356 10.65 11.00 8.98
CA LEU A 356 11.33 11.72 10.04
C LEU A 356 10.41 12.44 11.03
N ARG A 357 9.10 12.42 10.77
CA ARG A 357 8.08 12.90 11.70
C ARG A 357 7.57 11.80 12.62
N GLU A 358 6.90 12.19 13.71
CA GLU A 358 6.37 11.27 14.70
C GLU A 358 5.11 10.52 14.20
N ALA A 359 4.25 11.24 13.47
CA ALA A 359 2.93 10.77 13.09
C ALA A 359 2.96 9.80 11.90
N GLY A 360 2.10 8.77 11.95
CA GLY A 360 1.89 7.81 10.88
C GLY A 360 2.89 6.65 10.85
N TYR A 361 2.52 5.60 10.11
CA TYR A 361 3.36 4.44 9.84
C TYR A 361 3.85 4.49 8.39
N PRO A 362 5.11 4.87 8.14
CA PRO A 362 5.60 5.10 6.80
C PRO A 362 5.79 3.81 6.00
N CYS A 363 5.42 3.87 4.71
CA CYS A 363 5.65 2.83 3.72
C CYS A 363 6.58 3.36 2.61
N VAL A 364 7.72 2.70 2.43
CA VAL A 364 8.67 2.97 1.34
C VAL A 364 8.29 2.12 0.13
N PHE A 365 8.22 2.73 -1.04
CA PHE A 365 7.92 2.03 -2.28
C PHE A 365 9.19 1.45 -2.93
N TYR A 366 9.12 0.20 -3.41
CA TYR A 366 10.22 -0.50 -4.09
C TYR A 366 10.78 0.31 -5.26
N GLY A 367 9.87 0.86 -6.11
CA GLY A 367 10.25 1.63 -7.29
C GLY A 367 11.03 2.90 -6.98
N ASP A 368 10.74 3.55 -5.86
CA ASP A 368 11.46 4.73 -5.40
C ASP A 368 12.80 4.37 -4.73
N TYR A 369 12.83 3.24 -4.03
CA TYR A 369 14.04 2.81 -3.34
C TYR A 369 15.11 2.29 -4.31
N TYR A 370 14.74 1.34 -5.18
CA TYR A 370 15.69 0.70 -6.11
C TYR A 370 15.73 1.33 -7.49
N GLY A 371 14.74 2.14 -7.83
CA GLY A 371 14.46 2.51 -9.21
C GLY A 371 13.72 1.41 -9.97
N ALA A 372 13.23 1.74 -11.16
CA ALA A 372 12.62 0.77 -12.05
C ALA A 372 12.81 1.18 -13.53
N HIS A 373 12.93 0.20 -14.40
CA HIS A 373 12.95 0.41 -15.85
C HIS A 373 12.01 -0.60 -16.51
N TYR A 374 11.02 -0.12 -17.25
CA TYR A 374 10.03 -0.96 -17.91
C TYR A 374 9.42 -0.30 -19.14
N LYS A 375 8.74 -1.10 -19.95
CA LYS A 375 7.96 -0.66 -21.10
C LYS A 375 6.53 -1.14 -20.97
N ASP A 376 5.60 -0.29 -21.37
CA ASP A 376 4.18 -0.65 -21.51
C ASP A 376 3.52 0.24 -22.56
N ASN A 377 2.26 -0.05 -22.90
CA ASN A 377 1.51 0.70 -23.89
C ASN A 377 0.55 1.68 -23.21
N LYS A 378 0.57 2.93 -23.68
CA LYS A 378 -0.43 3.94 -23.32
C LYS A 378 -1.06 4.47 -24.62
N ASP A 379 -2.38 4.35 -24.74
CA ASP A 379 -3.14 4.81 -25.92
C ASP A 379 -2.62 4.25 -27.25
N GLY A 380 -2.14 2.98 -27.26
CA GLY A 380 -1.62 2.31 -28.42
C GLY A 380 -0.17 2.64 -28.77
N ASN A 381 0.52 3.42 -27.95
CA ASN A 381 1.92 3.76 -28.14
C ASN A 381 2.79 3.06 -27.07
N GLU A 382 3.91 2.46 -27.49
CA GLU A 382 4.90 1.95 -26.54
C GLU A 382 5.55 3.13 -25.81
N CYS A 383 5.50 3.10 -24.48
CA CYS A 383 6.15 4.04 -23.58
C CYS A 383 7.27 3.34 -22.81
N GLU A 384 8.41 3.98 -22.67
CA GLU A 384 9.54 3.48 -21.89
C GLU A 384 9.72 4.38 -20.67
N ILE A 385 9.67 3.77 -19.47
CA ILE A 385 9.70 4.45 -18.19
C ILE A 385 11.01 4.15 -17.46
N TRP A 386 11.63 5.20 -16.96
CA TRP A 386 12.78 5.16 -16.08
C TRP A 386 12.43 5.84 -14.77
N MET A 387 12.29 5.07 -13.69
CA MET A 387 12.13 5.58 -12.34
C MET A 387 13.51 5.68 -11.69
N GLU A 388 13.83 6.87 -11.18
CA GLU A 388 15.09 7.12 -10.49
C GLU A 388 15.12 6.47 -9.11
N SER A 389 16.26 5.90 -8.70
CA SER A 389 16.47 5.42 -7.34
C SER A 389 16.77 6.57 -6.39
N HIS A 390 16.03 6.65 -5.29
CA HIS A 390 16.27 7.58 -4.19
C HIS A 390 16.92 6.89 -2.96
N GLN A 391 17.44 5.67 -3.14
CA GLN A 391 18.01 4.85 -2.06
C GLN A 391 19.02 5.63 -1.21
N PHE A 392 19.90 6.39 -1.82
CA PHE A 392 20.96 7.13 -1.10
C PHE A 392 20.41 8.04 0.01
N LEU A 393 19.32 8.78 -0.27
CA LEU A 393 18.70 9.66 0.74
C LEU A 393 17.76 8.88 1.66
N ILE A 394 17.03 7.92 1.12
CA ILE A 394 16.13 7.08 1.94
C ILE A 394 16.92 6.32 3.00
N ASP A 395 18.08 5.73 2.68
CA ASP A 395 18.96 5.06 3.65
C ASP A 395 19.39 6.00 4.79
N LYS A 396 19.71 7.26 4.46
CA LYS A 396 20.04 8.29 5.47
C LYS A 396 18.84 8.65 6.35
N PHE A 397 17.65 8.73 5.76
CA PHE A 397 16.42 8.99 6.54
C PHE A 397 16.05 7.81 7.43
N LEU A 398 16.23 6.58 6.96
CA LEU A 398 16.03 5.38 7.75
C LEU A 398 17.00 5.31 8.95
N ASP A 399 18.27 5.63 8.71
CA ASP A 399 19.27 5.71 9.79
C ASP A 399 18.93 6.83 10.80
N ALA A 400 18.54 8.00 10.31
CA ALA A 400 18.09 9.10 11.16
C ALA A 400 16.83 8.76 11.95
N ARG A 401 15.85 8.06 11.32
CA ARG A 401 14.65 7.59 12.00
C ARG A 401 14.97 6.65 13.15
N LYS A 402 15.86 5.70 12.90
CA LYS A 402 16.28 4.68 13.86
C LYS A 402 17.10 5.27 15.02
N THR A 403 17.84 6.36 14.77
CA THR A 403 18.85 6.86 15.73
C THR A 403 18.43 8.16 16.41
N PHE A 404 17.75 9.08 15.70
CA PHE A 404 17.54 10.46 16.15
C PHE A 404 16.07 10.90 16.16
N ALA A 405 15.15 10.20 15.47
CA ALA A 405 13.75 10.63 15.36
C ALA A 405 12.91 10.27 16.60
N TYR A 406 13.36 10.71 17.77
CA TYR A 406 12.74 10.42 19.06
C TYR A 406 12.43 11.70 19.85
N GLY A 407 11.67 11.54 20.92
CA GLY A 407 11.28 12.65 21.80
C GLY A 407 10.22 13.58 21.19
N GLU A 408 10.00 14.70 21.83
CA GLU A 408 8.99 15.68 21.44
C GLU A 408 9.27 16.28 20.07
N GLN A 409 8.23 16.48 19.25
CA GLN A 409 8.31 17.12 17.95
C GLN A 409 7.83 18.57 18.05
N HIS A 410 8.61 19.51 17.49
CA HIS A 410 8.22 20.91 17.34
C HIS A 410 8.21 21.29 15.87
N ASP A 411 7.09 21.77 15.39
CA ASP A 411 6.88 22.17 14.00
C ASP A 411 7.11 23.67 13.79
N TYR A 412 7.77 24.03 12.69
CA TYR A 412 8.07 25.39 12.24
C TYR A 412 7.51 25.58 10.83
N PHE A 413 6.17 25.49 10.71
CA PHE A 413 5.42 25.61 9.47
C PHE A 413 4.85 27.03 9.32
N ASP A 414 5.73 28.02 9.27
CA ASP A 414 5.44 29.45 9.33
C ASP A 414 5.80 30.20 8.04
N HIS A 415 6.21 29.48 6.98
CA HIS A 415 6.52 30.04 5.68
C HIS A 415 6.07 29.11 4.54
N PRO A 416 5.38 29.61 3.51
CA PRO A 416 4.75 28.77 2.49
C PRO A 416 5.73 27.91 1.69
N SER A 417 6.94 28.36 1.45
CA SER A 417 7.92 27.59 0.66
C SER A 417 9.03 26.95 1.47
N THR A 418 9.10 27.18 2.79
CA THR A 418 10.15 26.58 3.64
C THR A 418 9.55 26.18 4.98
N ILE A 419 9.56 24.90 5.27
CA ILE A 419 9.09 24.33 6.54
C ILE A 419 10.19 23.54 7.21
N GLY A 420 10.08 23.33 8.52
CA GLY A 420 11.00 22.52 9.28
C GLY A 420 10.38 21.98 10.56
N TRP A 421 11.05 21.05 11.18
CA TRP A 421 10.67 20.52 12.49
C TRP A 421 11.91 20.03 13.23
N THR A 422 11.79 19.90 14.55
CA THR A 422 12.79 19.26 15.38
C THR A 422 12.19 18.06 16.12
N ARG A 423 13.02 17.06 16.38
CA ARG A 423 12.80 15.98 17.35
C ARG A 423 13.83 16.15 18.44
N LEU A 424 13.40 16.29 19.68
CA LEU A 424 14.31 16.71 20.77
C LEU A 424 15.17 15.57 21.32
N GLY A 425 14.91 14.33 20.88
CA GLY A 425 15.50 13.15 21.48
C GLY A 425 14.84 12.80 22.82
N ASP A 426 15.23 11.68 23.39
CA ASP A 426 14.81 11.20 24.71
C ASP A 426 16.00 10.66 25.51
N ALA A 427 15.76 10.03 26.65
CA ALA A 427 16.82 9.52 27.51
C ALA A 427 17.64 8.38 26.89
N GLU A 428 17.03 7.61 25.98
CA GLU A 428 17.67 6.49 25.29
C GLU A 428 18.32 6.95 23.97
N HIS A 429 17.78 8.02 23.34
CA HIS A 429 18.21 8.61 22.07
C HIS A 429 18.44 10.11 22.23
N PRO A 430 19.51 10.53 22.94
CA PRO A 430 19.67 11.92 23.42
C PRO A 430 20.13 12.92 22.34
N GLY A 431 20.32 12.51 21.08
CA GLY A 431 20.95 13.37 20.07
C GLY A 431 20.06 14.43 19.45
N GLY A 432 18.76 14.16 19.32
CA GLY A 432 17.82 15.00 18.60
C GLY A 432 18.16 15.18 17.11
N MET A 433 17.23 15.73 16.35
CA MET A 433 17.47 16.14 14.96
C MET A 433 16.61 17.34 14.56
N ALA A 434 17.08 18.11 13.58
CA ALA A 434 16.33 19.16 12.92
C ALA A 434 16.24 18.88 11.41
N VAL A 435 15.06 19.07 10.84
CA VAL A 435 14.83 18.91 9.41
C VAL A 435 14.34 20.22 8.84
N VAL A 436 14.92 20.65 7.73
CA VAL A 436 14.47 21.79 6.93
C VAL A 436 14.31 21.35 5.50
N LEU A 437 13.17 21.69 4.89
CA LEU A 437 12.94 21.45 3.48
C LEU A 437 12.25 22.67 2.81
N THR A 438 12.49 22.81 1.52
CA THR A 438 11.93 23.88 0.72
C THR A 438 11.59 23.41 -0.70
N ASN A 439 10.48 23.89 -1.24
CA ASN A 439 10.16 23.80 -2.67
C ASN A 439 10.61 25.03 -3.47
N GLY A 440 11.19 26.04 -2.80
CA GLY A 440 11.68 27.28 -3.41
C GLY A 440 13.20 27.30 -3.63
N ALA A 441 13.76 28.50 -3.70
CA ALA A 441 15.17 28.73 -4.07
C ALA A 441 16.23 28.37 -3.00
N GLY A 442 15.81 27.96 -1.84
CA GLY A 442 16.61 27.68 -0.65
C GLY A 442 15.99 28.32 0.57
N GLY A 443 16.30 27.80 1.75
CA GLY A 443 15.67 28.28 2.96
C GLY A 443 16.44 27.99 4.23
N ASN A 444 16.02 28.67 5.28
CA ASN A 444 16.51 28.45 6.63
C ASN A 444 15.37 28.59 7.64
N LYS A 445 15.55 27.99 8.80
CA LYS A 445 14.64 28.08 9.93
C LYS A 445 15.43 28.26 11.22
N TRP A 446 15.04 29.27 12.00
CA TRP A 446 15.50 29.42 13.36
C TRP A 446 14.70 28.47 14.25
N MET A 447 15.34 27.38 14.71
CA MET A 447 14.66 26.31 15.44
C MET A 447 15.39 25.94 16.73
N ASN A 448 14.61 25.53 17.73
CA ASN A 448 15.13 24.98 18.99
C ASN A 448 15.19 23.46 18.91
N ILE A 449 16.35 22.89 19.20
CA ILE A 449 16.55 21.44 19.25
C ILE A 449 16.80 20.93 20.69
N GLY A 450 16.75 21.82 21.68
CA GLY A 450 16.84 21.49 23.09
C GLY A 450 18.27 21.15 23.61
N HIS A 451 19.31 21.27 22.78
CA HIS A 451 20.70 20.92 23.13
C HIS A 451 21.61 22.15 22.98
N PRO A 452 21.97 22.84 24.09
CA PRO A 452 22.87 24.00 24.05
C PRO A 452 24.29 23.67 23.63
N ASN A 453 24.90 24.59 22.87
CA ASN A 453 26.33 24.55 22.52
C ASN A 453 26.77 23.24 21.83
N CYS A 454 25.88 22.60 21.10
CA CYS A 454 26.14 21.35 20.37
C CYS A 454 26.34 21.61 18.88
N THR A 455 27.23 20.84 18.27
CA THR A 455 27.52 20.89 16.83
C THR A 455 26.57 19.93 16.06
N TYR A 456 25.96 20.43 14.98
CA TYR A 456 25.11 19.65 14.09
C TYR A 456 25.67 19.61 12.67
N ILE A 457 25.55 18.45 12.02
CA ILE A 457 25.98 18.22 10.64
C ILE A 457 24.80 17.78 9.80
N ASP A 458 24.79 18.14 8.52
CA ASP A 458 23.78 17.69 7.57
C ASP A 458 24.13 16.30 6.99
N ILE A 459 23.38 15.27 7.41
CA ILE A 459 23.62 13.90 6.95
C ILE A 459 23.23 13.69 5.48
N THR A 460 22.42 14.57 4.89
CA THR A 460 22.13 14.50 3.46
C THR A 460 23.33 14.87 2.60
N GLN A 461 24.33 15.55 3.20
CA GLN A 461 25.53 16.06 2.54
C GLN A 461 25.26 17.19 1.52
N HIS A 462 24.08 17.78 1.56
CA HIS A 462 23.76 18.94 0.71
C HIS A 462 24.46 20.20 1.21
N ILE A 463 24.68 20.32 2.53
CA ILE A 463 25.41 21.41 3.16
C ILE A 463 26.60 20.82 3.93
N GLN A 464 27.79 21.37 3.67
CA GLN A 464 29.05 20.84 4.24
C GLN A 464 29.40 21.52 5.56
N GLU A 465 28.93 22.75 5.77
CA GLU A 465 29.22 23.53 7.00
C GLU A 465 28.38 23.00 8.15
N SER A 466 29.03 22.81 9.29
CA SER A 466 28.33 22.49 10.54
C SER A 466 27.63 23.72 11.12
N ILE A 467 26.64 23.48 11.96
CA ILE A 467 25.89 24.50 12.71
C ILE A 467 26.08 24.24 14.19
N VAL A 468 26.30 25.32 14.96
CA VAL A 468 26.41 25.24 16.42
C VAL A 468 25.21 25.94 17.07
N THR A 469 24.53 25.26 17.99
CA THR A 469 23.44 25.83 18.77
C THR A 469 23.94 26.83 19.81
N ASN A 470 23.12 27.82 20.11
CA ASN A 470 23.41 28.80 21.18
C ASN A 470 23.17 28.21 22.58
N ASP A 471 23.33 29.06 23.62
CA ASP A 471 23.16 28.69 25.04
C ASP A 471 21.74 28.17 25.38
N ASP A 472 20.74 28.46 24.56
CA ASP A 472 19.34 28.05 24.72
C ASP A 472 18.94 26.89 23.78
N GLY A 473 19.87 26.31 23.00
CA GLY A 473 19.64 25.22 22.09
C GLY A 473 19.01 25.63 20.74
N TRP A 474 19.08 26.90 20.34
CA TRP A 474 18.61 27.42 19.07
C TRP A 474 19.73 27.55 18.04
N ALA A 475 19.41 27.31 16.77
CA ALA A 475 20.31 27.60 15.66
C ALA A 475 19.51 27.88 14.35
N ASP A 476 20.25 28.44 13.37
CA ASP A 476 19.74 28.72 12.02
C ASP A 476 20.02 27.52 11.09
N PHE A 477 19.09 26.58 11.05
CA PHE A 477 19.18 25.38 10.20
C PHE A 477 18.78 25.70 8.76
N ARG A 478 19.49 25.14 7.77
CA ARG A 478 19.38 25.54 6.36
C ARG A 478 19.18 24.32 5.47
N CYS A 479 18.63 24.58 4.26
CA CYS A 479 18.60 23.63 3.14
C CYS A 479 18.82 24.35 1.79
N ASN A 480 19.27 23.62 0.79
CA ASN A 480 19.40 24.08 -0.58
C ASN A 480 18.01 24.21 -1.24
N GLY A 481 17.93 24.89 -2.40
CA GLY A 481 16.68 25.03 -3.16
C GLY A 481 16.13 23.70 -3.66
N GLY A 482 14.79 23.54 -3.60
CA GLY A 482 14.11 22.30 -4.01
C GLY A 482 14.63 21.04 -3.31
N SER A 483 14.99 21.14 -2.03
CA SER A 483 15.76 20.12 -1.33
C SER A 483 15.37 20.00 0.14
N VAL A 484 15.92 19.01 0.81
CA VAL A 484 15.83 18.75 2.24
C VAL A 484 17.22 18.60 2.85
N SER A 485 17.43 19.11 4.06
CA SER A 485 18.60 18.84 4.90
C SER A 485 18.16 18.28 6.24
N VAL A 486 18.88 17.27 6.72
CA VAL A 486 18.63 16.59 8.00
C VAL A 486 19.86 16.76 8.88
N TRP A 487 19.69 17.56 9.91
CA TRP A 487 20.74 17.96 10.84
C TRP A 487 20.70 17.09 12.09
N VAL A 488 21.77 16.38 12.34
CA VAL A 488 21.93 15.52 13.52
C VAL A 488 23.16 15.94 14.32
N LYS A 489 23.15 15.63 15.62
CA LYS A 489 24.28 15.94 16.50
C LYS A 489 25.53 15.23 15.99
N SER A 490 26.67 15.98 15.92
CA SER A 490 27.99 15.42 15.60
C SER A 490 28.43 14.43 16.66
N VAL A 491 29.07 13.33 16.25
CA VAL A 491 29.64 12.33 17.18
C VAL A 491 30.93 12.83 17.88
N ASP A 492 31.48 13.96 17.45
CA ASP A 492 32.72 14.52 17.99
C ASP A 492 32.49 15.50 19.17
N ASP A 493 31.22 15.71 19.54
CA ASP A 493 30.76 16.49 20.69
C ASP A 493 30.30 15.51 21.82
#